data_e0fd4cf74de97229fd5855fd2ff209e9
#
_entry.id   e0fd4cf74de97229fd5855fd2ff209e9
#
_cell.length_a   1.000
_cell.length_b   1.000
_cell.length_c   1.000
_cell.angle_alpha   90.00
_cell.angle_beta   90.00
_cell.angle_gamma   90.00
#
_symmetry.space_group_name_H-M   'P 1'
#
loop_
_entity.id
_entity.type
_entity.pdbx_description
1 polymer ?
#
loop_
_entity_poly.entity_id
_entity_poly.type
_entity_poly.pdbx_seq_one_letter_code
_entity_poly.pdbx_strand_id
1 'polypeptide(L)'
;MNNVMNRIKNISYLDEKRRFLVFVLGLFLILFLAFYLLRVAYARYEIQAKINANIDKALYIFESEKLDFNLDPEGIIPSDDDYVYRFSVSNYNASKQSDVDLSYTLKVRTTTNLPIEIKIYRNELPTASGATNLFNGVVTAQDEDGAWYRIYNTNQEYQLLYENRTTDIYTLVVKFPTSYKSNTDYANYLESIEVILESKQII
;
A
#
# COMPACT_ATOMS: atom_id res chain seq x y z
N MET A 1 -4.20 69.03 -56.29
CA MET A 1 -4.55 67.60 -56.38
C MET A 1 -3.47 66.66 -55.79
N ASN A 2 -2.18 66.98 -55.79
CA ASN A 2 -1.11 66.14 -55.24
C ASN A 2 -1.08 65.99 -53.74
N ASN A 3 -1.57 66.98 -52.94
CA ASN A 3 -1.51 66.90 -51.47
C ASN A 3 -2.58 65.94 -50.86
N VAL A 4 -3.70 65.71 -51.49
CA VAL A 4 -4.75 64.79 -51.05
C VAL A 4 -4.32 63.36 -51.33
N MET A 5 -3.69 63.10 -52.48
CA MET A 5 -3.22 61.78 -52.86
C MET A 5 -2.06 61.28 -51.97
N ASN A 6 -1.17 62.19 -51.54
CA ASN A 6 -0.11 61.86 -50.56
C ASN A 6 -0.64 61.60 -49.14
N ARG A 7 -1.71 62.25 -48.72
CA ARG A 7 -2.38 61.95 -47.44
C ARG A 7 -3.07 60.59 -47.43
N ILE A 8 -3.74 60.22 -48.52
CA ILE A 8 -4.39 58.92 -48.66
C ILE A 8 -3.36 57.78 -48.67
N LYS A 9 -2.23 57.93 -49.39
CA LYS A 9 -1.12 56.96 -49.39
C LYS A 9 -0.51 56.81 -47.99
N ASN A 10 -0.33 57.90 -47.24
CA ASN A 10 0.23 57.81 -45.88
C ASN A 10 -0.75 57.13 -44.90
N ILE A 11 -2.05 57.35 -45.03
CA ILE A 11 -3.04 56.67 -44.21
C ILE A 11 -3.08 55.18 -44.49
N SER A 12 -3.06 54.77 -45.76
CA SER A 12 -3.04 53.40 -46.20
C SER A 12 -1.78 52.69 -45.71
N TYR A 13 -0.62 53.31 -45.78
CA TYR A 13 0.67 52.76 -45.31
C TYR A 13 0.72 52.64 -43.77
N LEU A 14 0.13 53.56 -43.04
CA LEU A 14 -0.01 53.47 -41.58
C LEU A 14 -0.97 52.36 -41.15
N ASP A 15 -2.03 52.13 -41.91
CA ASP A 15 -2.94 51.01 -41.68
C ASP A 15 -2.31 49.66 -41.96
N GLU A 16 -1.50 49.54 -42.99
CA GLU A 16 -0.77 48.32 -43.34
C GLU A 16 0.30 47.97 -42.30
N LYS A 17 1.10 48.93 -41.85
CA LYS A 17 2.05 48.77 -40.74
C LYS A 17 1.36 48.37 -39.41
N ARG A 18 0.21 48.98 -39.15
CA ARG A 18 -0.56 48.69 -37.94
C ARG A 18 -1.09 47.27 -37.95
N ARG A 19 -1.60 46.78 -39.08
CA ARG A 19 -2.03 45.40 -39.29
C ARG A 19 -0.88 44.43 -39.14
N PHE A 20 0.28 44.73 -39.76
CA PHE A 20 1.47 43.94 -39.61
C PHE A 20 1.94 43.85 -38.14
N LEU A 21 1.93 44.99 -37.46
CA LEU A 21 2.34 45.04 -36.03
C LEU A 21 1.39 44.24 -35.13
N VAL A 22 0.08 44.31 -35.38
CA VAL A 22 -0.93 43.50 -34.66
C VAL A 22 -0.73 42.01 -34.96
N PHE A 23 -0.44 41.64 -36.21
CA PHE A 23 -0.14 40.26 -36.60
C PHE A 23 1.11 39.72 -35.89
N VAL A 24 2.20 40.49 -35.88
CA VAL A 24 3.45 40.13 -35.19
C VAL A 24 3.24 40.00 -33.70
N LEU A 25 2.46 40.90 -33.08
CA LEU A 25 2.15 40.84 -31.65
C LEU A 25 1.30 39.61 -31.32
N GLY A 26 0.33 39.28 -32.17
CA GLY A 26 -0.48 38.06 -32.07
C GLY A 26 0.36 36.78 -32.17
N LEU A 27 1.29 36.74 -33.12
CA LEU A 27 2.21 35.62 -33.25
C LEU A 27 3.12 35.44 -32.02
N PHE A 28 3.62 36.57 -31.48
CA PHE A 28 4.42 36.55 -30.24
C PHE A 28 3.61 36.04 -29.04
N LEU A 29 2.35 36.44 -28.95
CA LEU A 29 1.46 35.99 -27.87
C LEU A 29 1.21 34.46 -27.95
N ILE A 30 0.99 33.94 -29.17
CA ILE A 30 0.79 32.51 -29.40
C ILE A 30 2.07 31.72 -29.04
N LEU A 31 3.23 32.20 -29.48
CA LEU A 31 4.50 31.59 -29.13
C LEU A 31 4.76 31.59 -27.61
N PHE A 32 4.47 32.70 -26.94
CA PHE A 32 4.61 32.80 -25.48
C PHE A 32 3.69 31.84 -24.77
N LEU A 33 2.44 31.72 -25.22
CA LEU A 33 1.47 30.76 -24.66
C LEU A 33 1.92 29.32 -24.87
N ALA A 34 2.45 29.00 -26.06
CA ALA A 34 2.99 27.67 -26.36
C ALA A 34 4.19 27.32 -25.46
N PHE A 35 5.12 28.27 -25.28
CA PHE A 35 6.25 28.10 -24.35
C PHE A 35 5.80 27.90 -22.89
N TYR A 36 4.80 28.64 -22.46
CA TYR A 36 4.23 28.50 -21.12
C TYR A 36 3.61 27.12 -20.92
N LEU A 37 2.83 26.63 -21.87
CA LEU A 37 2.21 25.30 -21.83
C LEU A 37 3.27 24.18 -21.85
N LEU A 38 4.32 24.31 -22.66
CA LEU A 38 5.43 23.37 -22.70
C LEU A 38 6.17 23.34 -21.36
N ARG A 39 6.39 24.50 -20.74
CA ARG A 39 7.03 24.56 -19.42
C ARG A 39 6.20 23.88 -18.33
N VAL A 40 4.88 24.07 -18.33
CA VAL A 40 3.97 23.42 -17.39
C VAL A 40 3.93 21.90 -17.61
N ALA A 41 3.87 21.47 -18.88
CA ALA A 41 3.92 20.04 -19.22
C ALA A 41 5.25 19.41 -18.81
N TYR A 42 6.38 20.07 -19.07
CA TYR A 42 7.70 19.60 -18.67
C TYR A 42 7.85 19.50 -17.14
N ALA A 43 7.36 20.52 -16.40
CA ALA A 43 7.40 20.50 -14.93
C ALA A 43 6.57 19.35 -14.35
N ARG A 44 5.39 19.06 -14.91
CA ARG A 44 4.58 17.90 -14.53
C ARG A 44 5.28 16.57 -14.84
N TYR A 45 5.90 16.47 -16.00
CA TYR A 45 6.66 15.29 -16.41
C TYR A 45 7.88 15.06 -15.49
N GLU A 46 8.60 16.13 -15.14
CA GLU A 46 9.75 16.05 -14.22
C GLU A 46 9.33 15.62 -12.80
N ILE A 47 8.20 16.12 -12.29
CA ILE A 47 7.66 15.70 -10.99
C ILE A 47 7.27 14.22 -11.03
N GLN A 48 6.57 13.77 -12.07
CA GLN A 48 6.21 12.36 -12.22
C GLN A 48 7.45 11.46 -12.40
N ALA A 49 8.43 11.91 -13.19
CA ALA A 49 9.68 11.18 -13.36
C ALA A 49 10.49 11.10 -12.06
N LYS A 50 10.52 12.17 -11.25
CA LYS A 50 11.18 12.17 -9.93
C LYS A 50 10.44 11.29 -8.93
N ILE A 51 9.12 11.29 -8.93
CA ILE A 51 8.32 10.38 -8.08
C ILE A 51 8.60 8.93 -8.48
N ASN A 52 8.54 8.61 -9.77
CA ASN A 52 8.83 7.26 -10.25
C ASN A 52 10.30 6.86 -10.03
N ALA A 53 11.25 7.78 -10.25
CA ALA A 53 12.67 7.51 -10.02
C ALA A 53 13.03 7.37 -8.53
N ASN A 54 12.32 8.05 -7.63
CA ASN A 54 12.51 7.88 -6.19
C ASN A 54 11.87 6.58 -5.69
N ILE A 55 10.76 6.15 -6.29
CA ILE A 55 10.16 4.82 -6.01
C ILE A 55 11.08 3.72 -6.55
N ASP A 56 11.71 3.90 -7.71
CA ASP A 56 12.69 2.95 -8.26
C ASP A 56 14.04 2.97 -7.54
N LYS A 57 14.39 4.05 -6.83
CA LYS A 57 15.67 4.19 -6.12
C LYS A 57 15.62 3.82 -4.65
N ALA A 58 14.51 4.06 -3.99
CA ALA A 58 14.31 3.57 -2.64
C ALA A 58 13.93 2.10 -2.74
N LEU A 59 14.88 1.22 -2.51
CA LEU A 59 14.62 -0.20 -2.47
C LEU A 59 13.71 -0.50 -1.29
N TYR A 60 12.43 -0.62 -1.58
CA TYR A 60 11.44 -1.05 -0.63
C TYR A 60 11.48 -2.57 -0.56
N ILE A 61 12.12 -3.10 0.46
CA ILE A 61 12.11 -4.52 0.74
C ILE A 61 11.26 -4.72 1.98
N PHE A 62 10.10 -5.22 1.76
CA PHE A 62 9.23 -5.76 2.77
C PHE A 62 9.03 -7.22 2.42
N GLU A 63 9.80 -8.08 3.08
CA GLU A 63 9.71 -9.52 2.87
C GLU A 63 8.86 -10.09 4.01
N SER A 64 7.69 -10.55 3.68
CA SER A 64 6.97 -11.49 4.50
C SER A 64 7.20 -12.86 3.90
N GLU A 65 7.72 -13.80 4.67
CA GLU A 65 7.61 -15.19 4.27
C GLU A 65 6.13 -15.45 3.97
N LYS A 66 5.86 -15.89 2.73
CA LYS A 66 4.51 -16.25 2.34
C LYS A 66 4.00 -17.22 3.38
N LEU A 67 2.99 -16.79 4.11
CA LEU A 67 2.24 -17.66 4.99
C LEU A 67 1.38 -18.58 4.13
N ASP A 68 2.02 -19.50 3.43
CA ASP A 68 1.35 -20.72 3.07
C ASP A 68 1.12 -21.44 4.40
N PHE A 69 0.02 -21.10 5.06
CA PHE A 69 -0.58 -22.05 6.00
C PHE A 69 -0.91 -23.28 5.16
N ASN A 70 0.03 -24.17 4.99
CA ASN A 70 -0.29 -25.55 4.79
C ASN A 70 -0.98 -25.97 6.11
N LEU A 71 -2.23 -25.56 6.24
CA LEU A 71 -3.14 -26.26 7.10
C LEU A 71 -2.94 -27.70 6.75
N ASP A 72 -2.63 -28.53 7.74
CA ASP A 72 -2.59 -29.98 7.57
C ASP A 72 -3.68 -30.36 6.57
N PRO A 73 -3.40 -31.16 5.52
CA PRO A 73 -4.43 -31.53 4.54
C PRO A 73 -5.72 -32.02 5.17
N GLU A 74 -5.69 -32.42 6.43
CA GLU A 74 -6.84 -32.77 7.23
C GLU A 74 -7.62 -31.55 7.82
N GLY A 75 -7.08 -30.31 7.65
CA GLY A 75 -7.69 -29.10 8.21
C GLY A 75 -7.46 -28.93 9.72
N ILE A 76 -8.10 -27.92 10.30
CA ILE A 76 -8.09 -27.69 11.75
C ILE A 76 -9.19 -28.54 12.39
N ILE A 77 -8.81 -29.47 13.25
CA ILE A 77 -9.74 -30.34 13.99
C ILE A 77 -9.72 -29.99 15.48
N PRO A 78 -10.80 -30.29 16.25
CA PRO A 78 -10.80 -30.09 17.70
C PRO A 78 -9.67 -30.86 18.39
N SER A 79 -8.80 -30.14 19.11
CA SER A 79 -7.60 -30.68 19.74
C SER A 79 -7.33 -30.04 21.10
N ASP A 80 -6.69 -30.81 22.00
CA ASP A 80 -6.14 -30.26 23.25
C ASP A 80 -4.88 -29.43 22.99
N ASP A 81 -4.15 -29.77 21.92
CA ASP A 81 -2.97 -29.04 21.47
C ASP A 81 -3.36 -27.85 20.60
N ASP A 82 -2.57 -26.79 20.71
CA ASP A 82 -2.70 -25.59 19.89
C ASP A 82 -1.99 -25.79 18.55
N TYR A 83 -2.57 -25.26 17.46
CA TYR A 83 -1.91 -25.13 16.18
C TYR A 83 -1.03 -23.88 16.19
N VAL A 84 0.27 -24.06 15.97
CA VAL A 84 1.25 -22.98 16.07
C VAL A 84 1.91 -22.75 14.73
N TYR A 85 1.75 -21.55 14.21
CA TYR A 85 2.32 -21.09 12.93
C TYR A 85 3.33 -19.98 13.21
N ARG A 86 4.46 -20.00 12.49
CA ARG A 86 5.47 -18.95 12.61
C ARG A 86 5.73 -18.31 11.27
N PHE A 87 5.94 -17.01 11.30
CA PHE A 87 6.34 -16.22 10.14
C PHE A 87 7.20 -15.04 10.57
N SER A 88 7.88 -14.46 9.60
CA SER A 88 8.74 -13.32 9.84
C SER A 88 8.39 -12.15 8.91
N VAL A 89 8.67 -10.96 9.41
CA VAL A 89 8.58 -9.71 8.66
C VAL A 89 9.92 -9.02 8.77
N SER A 90 10.55 -8.69 7.65
CA SER A 90 11.87 -8.08 7.64
C SER A 90 11.99 -6.91 6.65
N ASN A 91 12.95 -6.00 6.92
CA ASN A 91 13.31 -4.91 6.02
C ASN A 91 14.47 -5.28 5.09
N TYR A 92 14.79 -6.55 4.95
CA TYR A 92 15.86 -7.04 4.09
C TYR A 92 15.52 -8.41 3.53
N ASN A 93 16.19 -8.76 2.43
CA ASN A 93 16.24 -10.11 1.91
C ASN A 93 17.70 -10.62 1.87
N ALA A 94 17.94 -11.79 1.25
CA ALA A 94 19.26 -12.41 1.21
C ALA A 94 20.37 -11.48 0.70
N SER A 95 20.08 -10.55 -0.21
CA SER A 95 21.08 -9.74 -0.91
C SER A 95 21.03 -8.24 -0.58
N LYS A 96 19.90 -7.71 -0.18
CA LYS A 96 19.65 -6.28 -0.05
C LYS A 96 18.86 -5.93 1.21
N GLN A 97 18.97 -4.68 1.62
CA GLN A 97 18.22 -4.10 2.72
C GLN A 97 17.43 -2.89 2.20
N SER A 98 16.32 -2.57 2.84
CA SER A 98 15.55 -1.35 2.55
C SER A 98 16.40 -0.12 2.77
N ASP A 99 16.33 0.84 1.84
CA ASP A 99 17.03 2.13 1.95
C ASP A 99 16.20 3.18 2.70
N VAL A 100 15.02 2.79 3.18
CA VAL A 100 14.06 3.69 3.85
C VAL A 100 13.47 3.02 5.08
N ASP A 101 13.07 3.85 6.04
CA ASP A 101 12.30 3.40 7.19
C ASP A 101 10.91 2.96 6.77
N LEU A 102 10.47 1.85 7.34
CA LEU A 102 9.19 1.25 7.06
C LEU A 102 8.34 1.21 8.33
N SER A 103 7.06 1.46 8.19
CA SER A 103 6.09 1.05 9.19
C SER A 103 5.12 0.05 8.60
N TYR A 104 4.60 -0.83 9.43
CA TYR A 104 3.60 -1.79 9.01
C TYR A 104 2.58 -2.07 10.10
N THR A 105 1.41 -2.49 9.67
CA THR A 105 0.34 -3.00 10.52
C THR A 105 0.04 -4.44 10.17
N LEU A 106 -0.45 -5.19 11.13
CA LEU A 106 -0.79 -6.59 10.99
C LEU A 106 -2.23 -6.82 11.36
N LYS A 107 -2.94 -7.57 10.53
CA LYS A 107 -4.30 -8.05 10.77
C LYS A 107 -4.36 -9.52 10.43
N VAL A 108 -5.23 -10.25 11.09
CA VAL A 108 -5.58 -11.63 10.72
C VAL A 108 -7.06 -11.68 10.39
N ARG A 109 -7.39 -12.20 9.21
CA ARG A 109 -8.75 -12.41 8.75
C ARG A 109 -9.04 -13.89 8.71
N THR A 110 -10.19 -14.29 9.28
CA THR A 110 -10.67 -15.68 9.21
C THR A 110 -12.11 -15.71 8.76
N THR A 111 -12.51 -16.78 8.12
CA THR A 111 -13.94 -17.08 7.96
C THR A 111 -14.58 -17.31 9.32
N THR A 112 -15.90 -17.39 9.38
CA THR A 112 -16.62 -17.62 10.65
C THR A 112 -17.13 -19.05 10.80
N ASN A 113 -16.56 -19.97 10.04
CA ASN A 113 -17.07 -21.34 9.92
C ASN A 113 -16.82 -22.18 11.17
N LEU A 114 -15.67 -21.96 11.82
CA LEU A 114 -15.27 -22.72 13.00
C LEU A 114 -15.20 -21.82 14.24
N PRO A 115 -15.51 -22.36 15.45
CA PRO A 115 -15.41 -21.63 16.71
C PRO A 115 -13.96 -21.65 17.24
N ILE A 116 -13.02 -21.17 16.43
CA ILE A 116 -11.59 -21.10 16.77
C ILE A 116 -11.28 -19.85 17.59
N GLU A 117 -10.26 -19.97 18.45
CA GLU A 117 -9.62 -18.87 19.15
C GLU A 117 -8.26 -18.61 18.52
N ILE A 118 -7.92 -17.31 18.32
CA ILE A 118 -6.67 -16.92 17.68
C ILE A 118 -5.93 -15.94 18.57
N LYS A 119 -4.62 -16.16 18.73
CA LYS A 119 -3.69 -15.26 19.42
C LYS A 119 -2.45 -15.07 18.59
N ILE A 120 -1.80 -13.93 18.72
CA ILE A 120 -0.55 -13.64 18.05
C ILE A 120 0.46 -13.01 19.00
N TYR A 121 1.71 -13.42 18.87
CA TYR A 121 2.84 -12.95 19.67
C TYR A 121 3.95 -12.48 18.75
N ARG A 122 4.70 -11.46 19.15
CA ARG A 122 5.83 -10.90 18.38
C ARG A 122 7.10 -11.06 19.19
N ASN A 123 8.13 -11.64 18.55
CA ASN A 123 9.46 -11.82 19.13
C ASN A 123 9.51 -12.60 20.48
N GLU A 124 8.45 -13.30 20.80
CA GLU A 124 8.34 -14.11 22.03
C GLU A 124 7.56 -15.40 21.77
N LEU A 125 7.74 -16.37 22.67
CA LEU A 125 6.99 -17.63 22.64
C LEU A 125 5.68 -17.47 23.40
N PRO A 126 4.59 -18.12 22.97
CA PRO A 126 3.30 -18.11 23.68
C PRO A 126 3.38 -18.57 25.14
N THR A 127 4.36 -19.44 25.44
CA THR A 127 4.61 -20.01 26.77
C THR A 127 5.54 -19.15 27.64
N ALA A 128 6.08 -18.05 27.11
CA ALA A 128 6.95 -17.17 27.88
C ALA A 128 6.18 -16.47 28.99
N SER A 129 6.80 -16.33 30.16
CA SER A 129 6.22 -15.57 31.26
C SER A 129 6.02 -14.10 30.85
N GLY A 130 4.79 -13.64 30.88
CA GLY A 130 4.44 -12.28 30.45
C GLY A 130 4.15 -12.12 28.96
N ALA A 131 4.13 -13.20 28.18
CA ALA A 131 3.75 -13.14 26.77
C ALA A 131 2.37 -12.53 26.59
N THR A 132 2.31 -11.49 25.75
CA THR A 132 1.09 -10.71 25.55
C THR A 132 0.53 -10.95 24.15
N ASN A 133 -0.76 -11.35 24.10
CA ASN A 133 -1.48 -11.38 22.84
C ASN A 133 -1.62 -9.96 22.26
N LEU A 134 -1.18 -9.78 21.03
CA LEU A 134 -1.17 -8.49 20.36
C LEU A 134 -2.54 -8.05 19.81
N PHE A 135 -3.48 -8.97 19.69
CA PHE A 135 -4.82 -8.59 19.22
C PHE A 135 -5.57 -7.76 20.26
N ASN A 136 -6.02 -6.61 19.82
CA ASN A 136 -6.78 -5.63 20.62
C ASN A 136 -8.22 -5.51 20.11
N GLY A 137 -8.86 -6.65 19.93
CA GLY A 137 -10.25 -6.72 19.50
C GLY A 137 -10.44 -7.52 18.22
N VAL A 138 -11.69 -7.92 18.02
CA VAL A 138 -12.16 -8.61 16.83
C VAL A 138 -13.37 -7.88 16.26
N VAL A 139 -13.41 -7.72 14.96
CA VAL A 139 -14.54 -7.13 14.23
C VAL A 139 -15.08 -8.19 13.28
N THR A 140 -16.40 -8.35 13.23
CA THR A 140 -17.05 -9.19 12.22
C THR A 140 -17.47 -8.30 11.06
N ALA A 141 -17.13 -8.69 9.84
CA ALA A 141 -17.45 -7.99 8.60
C ALA A 141 -17.97 -8.98 7.57
N GLN A 142 -18.64 -8.46 6.56
CA GLN A 142 -19.12 -9.22 5.41
C GLN A 142 -18.43 -8.67 4.16
N ASP A 143 -18.03 -9.55 3.26
CA ASP A 143 -17.48 -9.15 1.96
C ASP A 143 -18.58 -8.87 0.92
N GLU A 144 -18.15 -8.53 -0.29
CA GLU A 144 -19.04 -8.23 -1.42
C GLU A 144 -19.87 -9.44 -1.86
N ASP A 145 -19.37 -10.67 -1.63
CA ASP A 145 -20.04 -11.93 -1.96
C ASP A 145 -20.97 -12.40 -0.83
N GLY A 146 -21.01 -11.67 0.28
CA GLY A 146 -21.87 -11.98 1.43
C GLY A 146 -21.27 -12.96 2.43
N ALA A 147 -19.98 -13.35 2.29
CA ALA A 147 -19.31 -14.21 3.26
C ALA A 147 -18.90 -13.42 4.52
N TRP A 148 -19.09 -14.06 5.67
CA TRP A 148 -18.75 -13.46 6.96
C TRP A 148 -17.31 -13.77 7.37
N TYR A 149 -16.61 -12.72 7.85
CA TYR A 149 -15.23 -12.79 8.35
C TYR A 149 -15.11 -12.21 9.75
N ARG A 150 -14.18 -12.76 10.54
CA ARG A 150 -13.63 -12.14 11.74
C ARG A 150 -12.30 -11.51 11.37
N ILE A 151 -12.13 -10.26 11.76
CA ILE A 151 -10.89 -9.50 11.54
C ILE A 151 -10.31 -9.19 12.92
N TYR A 152 -9.14 -9.74 13.18
CA TYR A 152 -8.36 -9.52 14.38
C TYR A 152 -7.33 -8.43 14.08
N ASN A 153 -7.38 -7.31 14.81
CA ASN A 153 -6.48 -6.18 14.61
C ASN A 153 -5.49 -6.09 15.77
N THR A 154 -4.24 -5.79 15.47
CA THR A 154 -3.24 -5.47 16.51
C THR A 154 -3.38 -4.02 16.97
N ASN A 155 -4.02 -3.14 16.19
CA ASN A 155 -4.15 -1.70 16.42
C ASN A 155 -2.81 -1.00 16.74
N GLN A 156 -1.71 -1.63 16.36
CA GLN A 156 -0.36 -1.15 16.59
C GLN A 156 0.38 -1.08 15.27
N GLU A 157 1.11 0.01 15.09
CA GLU A 157 2.02 0.20 13.98
C GLU A 157 3.43 -0.15 14.44
N TYR A 158 4.10 -1.02 13.70
CA TYR A 158 5.46 -1.47 13.97
C TYR A 158 6.42 -0.80 13.00
N GLN A 159 7.66 -0.59 13.42
CA GLN A 159 8.68 0.08 12.61
C GLN A 159 9.87 -0.84 12.36
N LEU A 160 10.39 -0.75 11.13
CA LEU A 160 11.63 -1.39 10.69
C LEU A 160 12.54 -0.29 10.14
N LEU A 161 13.55 0.09 10.92
CA LEU A 161 14.45 1.17 10.58
C LEU A 161 15.50 0.70 9.56
N TYR A 162 15.80 1.54 8.56
CA TYR A 162 16.75 1.23 7.49
C TYR A 162 18.19 1.06 7.97
N GLU A 163 18.55 1.69 9.09
CA GLU A 163 19.91 1.63 9.64
C GLU A 163 20.33 0.21 10.02
N ASN A 164 19.38 -0.64 10.37
CA ASN A 164 19.64 -1.99 10.85
C ASN A 164 18.81 -3.03 10.10
N ARG A 165 19.40 -4.18 9.82
CA ARG A 165 18.64 -5.36 9.40
C ARG A 165 17.82 -5.85 10.58
N THR A 166 16.51 -5.73 10.45
CA THR A 166 15.58 -6.09 11.51
C THR A 166 14.59 -7.13 10.99
N THR A 167 14.35 -8.14 11.80
CA THR A 167 13.33 -9.17 11.57
C THR A 167 12.43 -9.27 12.78
N ASP A 168 11.14 -9.13 12.57
CA ASP A 168 10.12 -9.44 13.54
C ASP A 168 9.60 -10.85 13.30
N ILE A 169 9.66 -11.68 14.32
CA ILE A 169 9.16 -13.06 14.29
C ILE A 169 7.80 -13.10 14.96
N TYR A 170 6.81 -13.59 14.23
CA TYR A 170 5.46 -13.75 14.75
C TYR A 170 5.14 -15.22 14.98
N THR A 171 4.45 -15.47 16.08
CA THR A 171 3.87 -16.78 16.41
C THR A 171 2.36 -16.63 16.49
N LEU A 172 1.66 -17.20 15.53
CA LEU A 172 0.21 -17.29 15.49
C LEU A 172 -0.22 -18.61 16.13
N VAL A 173 -1.07 -18.52 17.12
CA VAL A 173 -1.63 -19.67 17.84
C VAL A 173 -3.11 -19.75 17.51
N VAL A 174 -3.54 -20.89 17.02
CA VAL A 174 -4.95 -21.18 16.72
C VAL A 174 -5.37 -22.35 17.56
N LYS A 175 -6.45 -22.18 18.32
CA LYS A 175 -7.03 -23.23 19.13
C LYS A 175 -8.43 -23.56 18.65
N PHE A 176 -8.67 -24.84 18.39
CA PHE A 176 -10.00 -25.38 18.20
C PHE A 176 -10.33 -26.28 19.39
N PRO A 177 -11.15 -25.80 20.35
CA PRO A 177 -11.36 -26.51 21.61
C PRO A 177 -11.95 -27.93 21.44
N THR A 178 -11.45 -28.89 22.20
CA THR A 178 -11.90 -30.28 22.20
C THR A 178 -13.36 -30.44 22.60
N SER A 179 -13.96 -29.45 23.28
CA SER A 179 -15.39 -29.43 23.56
C SER A 179 -16.28 -29.55 22.32
N TYR A 180 -15.75 -29.24 21.15
CA TYR A 180 -16.43 -29.36 19.86
C TYR A 180 -16.21 -30.71 19.16
N LYS A 181 -15.39 -31.61 19.72
CA LYS A 181 -15.03 -32.89 19.08
C LYS A 181 -16.21 -33.80 18.79
N SER A 182 -17.25 -33.75 19.61
CA SER A 182 -18.47 -34.53 19.43
C SER A 182 -19.53 -33.85 18.57
N ASN A 183 -19.27 -32.61 18.12
CA ASN A 183 -20.20 -31.86 17.33
C ASN A 183 -19.92 -32.10 15.83
N THR A 184 -20.78 -32.86 15.18
CA THR A 184 -20.65 -33.22 13.75
C THR A 184 -20.95 -32.04 12.82
N ASP A 185 -21.52 -30.95 13.34
CA ASP A 185 -21.84 -29.76 12.53
C ASP A 185 -20.59 -29.12 11.93
N TYR A 186 -19.43 -29.32 12.54
CA TYR A 186 -18.15 -28.76 12.06
C TYR A 186 -17.31 -29.72 11.22
N ALA A 187 -17.75 -30.96 11.01
CA ALA A 187 -16.92 -32.03 10.45
C ALA A 187 -16.48 -31.80 8.98
N ASN A 188 -17.17 -30.91 8.26
CA ASN A 188 -16.90 -30.64 6.83
C ASN A 188 -16.64 -29.16 6.54
N TYR A 189 -16.42 -28.35 7.56
CA TYR A 189 -16.13 -26.93 7.37
C TYR A 189 -14.63 -26.69 7.29
N LEU A 190 -14.24 -25.87 6.31
CA LEU A 190 -12.89 -25.34 6.19
C LEU A 190 -12.88 -23.91 6.74
N GLU A 191 -11.86 -23.60 7.52
CA GLU A 191 -11.57 -22.25 7.97
C GLU A 191 -10.45 -21.69 7.14
N SER A 192 -10.66 -20.50 6.57
CA SER A 192 -9.60 -19.74 5.93
C SER A 192 -8.98 -18.80 6.95
N ILE A 193 -7.69 -18.83 7.09
CA ILE A 193 -6.92 -17.91 7.93
C ILE A 193 -5.95 -17.17 7.02
N GLU A 194 -6.06 -15.86 6.98
CA GLU A 194 -5.23 -14.98 6.16
C GLU A 194 -4.54 -13.95 7.06
N VAL A 195 -3.23 -13.81 6.91
CA VAL A 195 -2.48 -12.73 7.54
C VAL A 195 -2.31 -11.60 6.53
N ILE A 196 -2.77 -10.42 6.90
CA ILE A 196 -2.72 -9.21 6.08
C ILE A 196 -1.69 -8.28 6.70
N LEU A 197 -0.67 -7.95 5.91
CA LEU A 197 0.36 -7.00 6.25
C LEU A 197 0.23 -5.79 5.35
N GLU A 198 0.04 -4.63 5.96
CA GLU A 198 0.00 -3.34 5.25
C GLU A 198 1.21 -2.53 5.66
N SER A 199 2.06 -2.16 4.70
CA SER A 199 3.29 -1.43 4.98
C SER A 199 3.35 -0.12 4.21
N LYS A 200 4.04 0.87 4.80
CA LYS A 200 4.29 2.18 4.19
C LYS A 200 5.67 2.69 4.57
N GLN A 201 6.22 3.55 3.74
CA GLN A 201 7.43 4.29 4.06
C GLN A 201 7.12 5.36 5.13
N ILE A 202 8.05 5.52 6.08
CA ILE A 202 8.06 6.65 7.02
C ILE A 202 8.90 7.77 6.37
N ILE A 203 8.35 8.97 6.34
CA ILE A 203 9.01 10.17 5.79
C ILE A 203 9.39 11.08 6.95
#